data_72c68b780c6df9f18f52775e3fd3d7a0
#
_entry.id   72c68b780c6df9f18f52775e3fd3d7a0
#
_cell.length_a   1.000
_cell.length_b   1.000
_cell.length_c   1.000
_cell.angle_alpha   90.00
_cell.angle_beta   90.00
_cell.angle_gamma   90.00
#
_symmetry.space_group_name_H-M   'P 1'
#
loop_
_entity.id
_entity.type
_entity.pdbx_description
1 polymer ?
#
loop_
_entity_poly.entity_id
_entity_poly.type
_entity_poly.pdbx_seq_one_letter_code
_entity_poly.pdbx_strand_id
1 'polypeptide(L)'
;RGSVGRSRGGSGVLDSANYAQKTYSNTFSAKGRKIYSDLAGEPINTIDDLVNAINSGKVNVADLPVEYIVRDETTLILNTRTSQALTQAGIPRDQWNAIDRTGDALFKELLAGQLSRNKLTLEGISTVRPSGGQ
;
A
#
# COMPACT_ATOMS: atom_id res chain seq x y z
N ARG A 1 -3.06 -20.37 14.97
CA ARG A 1 -2.78 -20.19 14.34
C ARG A 1 -2.33 -20.21 14.03
N GLY A 2 -2.41 -20.32 13.92
CA GLY A 2 -1.89 -20.18 13.27
C GLY A 2 -1.49 -20.20 12.96
N SER A 3 -1.21 -20.13 12.82
CA SER A 3 -0.59 -20.00 12.20
C SER A 3 -0.28 -20.26 11.77
N VAL A 4 -0.14 -20.44 11.57
CA VAL A 4 0.30 -20.49 10.87
C VAL A 4 0.51 -20.18 10.32
N GLY A 5 0.73 -20.02 9.95
CA GLY A 5 1.08 -19.57 9.23
C GLY A 5 1.08 -19.20 8.97
N ARG A 6 1.44 -18.97 9.04
CA ARG A 6 1.70 -18.30 8.51
C ARG A 6 2.66 -17.90 8.01
N SER A 7 3.41 -18.42 7.81
CA SER A 7 4.46 -17.92 7.15
C SER A 7 4.19 -17.12 5.94
N ARG A 8 3.10 -16.70 5.73
CA ARG A 8 2.84 -15.83 4.63
C ARG A 8 3.39 -14.47 4.90
N GLY A 9 3.90 -13.82 3.89
CA GLY A 9 4.53 -12.55 4.03
C GLY A 9 3.62 -11.48 4.60
N GLY A 10 2.34 -11.55 4.37
CA GLY A 10 1.42 -10.55 4.87
C GLY A 10 1.01 -10.72 6.30
N SER A 11 1.21 -11.91 6.85
CA SER A 11 0.65 -12.21 8.17
C SER A 11 1.47 -11.56 9.26
N GLY A 12 0.91 -10.56 9.91
CA GLY A 12 1.53 -9.88 11.05
C GLY A 12 2.61 -8.88 10.68
N VAL A 13 3.23 -8.97 9.52
CA VAL A 13 4.36 -8.12 9.19
C VAL A 13 3.93 -6.67 8.99
N LEU A 14 2.71 -6.44 8.59
CA LEU A 14 2.21 -5.08 8.36
C LEU A 14 1.36 -4.54 9.52
N ASP A 15 1.21 -5.30 10.61
CA ASP A 15 0.31 -4.90 11.70
C ASP A 15 0.67 -3.53 12.27
N SER A 16 1.95 -3.26 12.45
CA SER A 16 2.41 -1.98 12.99
C SER A 16 3.18 -1.18 11.96
N ALA A 17 2.97 -1.47 10.67
CA ALA A 17 3.70 -0.78 9.61
C ALA A 17 3.31 0.68 9.55
N ASN A 18 4.31 1.52 9.23
CA ASN A 18 4.13 2.94 9.04
C ASN A 18 4.14 3.27 7.55
N TYR A 19 3.81 4.51 7.23
CA TYR A 19 3.79 4.99 5.86
C TYR A 19 4.95 5.94 5.62
N ALA A 20 5.39 6.01 4.38
CA ALA A 20 6.46 6.90 3.97
C ALA A 20 5.92 8.22 3.41
N GLN A 21 4.63 8.48 3.56
CA GLN A 21 3.98 9.69 3.07
C GLN A 21 3.01 10.19 4.15
N LYS A 22 2.90 11.52 4.28
CA LYS A 22 1.94 12.13 5.20
C LYS A 22 0.54 12.16 4.62
N THR A 23 0.46 12.36 3.31
CA THR A 23 -0.81 12.47 2.61
C THR A 23 -0.76 11.62 1.35
N TYR A 24 -1.92 11.37 0.78
CA TYR A 24 -2.02 10.66 -0.48
C TYR A 24 -3.07 11.33 -1.36
N SER A 25 -2.84 11.24 -2.67
CA SER A 25 -3.82 11.72 -3.64
C SER A 25 -4.91 10.66 -3.82
N ASN A 26 -6.16 11.11 -3.91
CA ASN A 26 -7.26 10.18 -4.19
C ASN A 26 -7.22 9.66 -5.62
N THR A 27 -6.45 10.30 -6.50
CA THR A 27 -6.32 9.90 -7.90
C THR A 27 -5.02 9.14 -8.10
N PHE A 28 -5.08 8.01 -8.80
CA PHE A 28 -3.87 7.26 -9.13
C PHE A 28 -3.09 7.96 -10.23
N SER A 29 -1.79 7.67 -10.30
CA SER A 29 -0.95 8.13 -11.40
C SER A 29 -1.46 7.52 -12.71
N ALA A 30 -0.99 8.06 -13.85
CA ALA A 30 -1.38 7.52 -15.15
C ALA A 30 -1.05 6.03 -15.25
N LYS A 31 0.13 5.65 -14.75
CA LYS A 31 0.54 4.25 -14.78
C LYS A 31 -0.38 3.40 -13.88
N GLY A 32 -0.70 3.88 -12.69
CA GLY A 32 -1.60 3.17 -11.80
C GLY A 32 -3.00 3.02 -12.37
N ARG A 33 -3.52 4.09 -12.98
CA ARG A 33 -4.84 4.03 -13.61
C ARG A 33 -4.90 2.97 -14.69
N LYS A 34 -3.84 2.87 -15.51
CA LYS A 34 -3.81 1.87 -16.57
C LYS A 34 -3.77 0.46 -15.99
N ILE A 35 -2.90 0.22 -15.01
CA ILE A 35 -2.76 -1.11 -14.42
C ILE A 35 -4.08 -1.56 -13.79
N TYR A 36 -4.68 -0.72 -12.96
CA TYR A 36 -5.88 -1.11 -12.24
C TYR A 36 -7.09 -1.18 -13.16
N SER A 37 -7.16 -0.32 -14.18
CA SER A 37 -8.25 -0.40 -15.15
C SER A 37 -8.17 -1.70 -15.95
N ASP A 38 -6.97 -2.12 -16.33
CA ASP A 38 -6.79 -3.39 -17.04
C ASP A 38 -7.20 -4.56 -16.14
N LEU A 39 -6.85 -4.52 -14.85
CA LEU A 39 -7.21 -5.58 -13.92
C LEU A 39 -8.72 -5.67 -13.73
N ALA A 40 -9.39 -4.53 -13.62
CA ALA A 40 -10.81 -4.49 -13.31
C ALA A 40 -11.69 -4.66 -14.54
N GLY A 41 -11.16 -4.40 -15.73
CA GLY A 41 -11.95 -4.40 -16.95
C GLY A 41 -12.87 -3.19 -17.05
N GLU A 42 -12.59 -2.13 -16.30
CA GLU A 42 -13.35 -0.89 -16.32
C GLU A 42 -12.45 0.24 -15.84
N PRO A 43 -12.83 1.50 -16.08
CA PRO A 43 -11.98 2.63 -15.68
C PRO A 43 -11.79 2.71 -14.16
N ILE A 44 -10.55 2.73 -13.73
CA ILE A 44 -10.18 2.89 -12.32
C ILE A 44 -9.26 4.12 -12.25
N ASN A 45 -9.79 5.23 -11.78
CA ASN A 45 -9.05 6.50 -11.73
C ASN A 45 -8.73 6.91 -10.30
N THR A 46 -9.57 6.54 -9.34
CA THR A 46 -9.45 6.99 -7.97
C THR A 46 -9.43 5.81 -7.02
N ILE A 47 -9.09 6.10 -5.75
CA ILE A 47 -9.13 5.10 -4.70
C ILE A 47 -10.55 4.55 -4.55
N ASP A 48 -11.56 5.42 -4.63
CA ASP A 48 -12.96 4.98 -4.53
C ASP A 48 -13.31 3.97 -5.64
N ASP A 49 -12.83 4.21 -6.85
CA ASP A 49 -13.06 3.27 -7.94
C ASP A 49 -12.46 1.91 -7.63
N LEU A 50 -11.25 1.90 -7.08
CA LEU A 50 -10.58 0.66 -6.73
C LEU A 50 -11.28 -0.05 -5.58
N VAL A 51 -11.74 0.69 -4.57
CA VAL A 51 -12.51 0.12 -3.46
C VAL A 51 -13.75 -0.59 -4.00
N ASN A 52 -14.48 0.06 -4.90
CA ASN A 52 -15.67 -0.55 -5.50
C ASN A 52 -15.34 -1.81 -6.29
N ALA A 53 -14.22 -1.79 -7.02
CA ALA A 53 -13.80 -2.96 -7.79
C ALA A 53 -13.42 -4.13 -6.89
N ILE A 54 -12.76 -3.85 -5.77
CA ILE A 54 -12.42 -4.89 -4.81
C ILE A 54 -13.70 -5.49 -4.21
N ASN A 55 -14.62 -4.64 -3.78
CA ASN A 55 -15.83 -5.09 -3.11
C ASN A 55 -16.78 -5.83 -4.05
N SER A 56 -16.74 -5.53 -5.34
CA SER A 56 -17.58 -6.21 -6.33
C SER A 56 -16.93 -7.46 -6.91
N GLY A 57 -15.69 -7.76 -6.52
CA GLY A 57 -15.00 -8.95 -6.99
C GLY A 57 -14.33 -8.80 -8.35
N LYS A 58 -14.29 -7.60 -8.90
CA LYS A 58 -13.66 -7.37 -10.20
C LYS A 58 -12.14 -7.39 -10.11
N VAL A 59 -11.59 -7.07 -8.95
CA VAL A 59 -10.15 -7.09 -8.70
C VAL A 59 -9.89 -7.94 -7.48
N ASN A 60 -8.95 -8.87 -7.59
CA ASN A 60 -8.56 -9.72 -6.47
C ASN A 60 -7.47 -9.03 -5.65
N VAL A 61 -7.54 -9.21 -4.34
CA VAL A 61 -6.51 -8.66 -3.44
C VAL A 61 -5.12 -9.17 -3.82
N ALA A 62 -5.03 -10.42 -4.27
CA ALA A 62 -3.74 -11.00 -4.67
C ALA A 62 -3.09 -10.25 -5.83
N ASP A 63 -3.88 -9.54 -6.63
CA ASP A 63 -3.38 -8.77 -7.77
C ASP A 63 -2.99 -7.34 -7.39
N LEU A 64 -3.11 -6.98 -6.11
CA LEU A 64 -2.81 -5.63 -5.61
C LEU A 64 -1.67 -5.71 -4.59
N PRO A 65 -0.43 -5.89 -5.06
CA PRO A 65 0.68 -6.04 -4.11
C PRO A 65 0.94 -4.76 -3.34
N VAL A 66 1.26 -4.93 -2.07
CA VAL A 66 1.69 -3.84 -1.19
C VAL A 66 3.15 -4.11 -0.83
N GLU A 67 4.02 -3.27 -1.32
CA GLU A 67 5.46 -3.44 -1.13
C GLU A 67 5.90 -2.72 0.13
N TYR A 68 6.83 -3.32 0.85
CA TYR A 68 7.31 -2.76 2.10
C TYR A 68 8.81 -3.00 2.27
N ILE A 69 9.41 -2.20 3.16
CA ILE A 69 10.81 -2.35 3.55
C ILE A 69 10.85 -2.37 5.08
N VAL A 70 11.63 -3.29 5.64
CA VAL A 70 11.90 -3.33 7.08
C VAL A 70 13.26 -2.71 7.31
N ARG A 71 13.32 -1.74 8.22
CA ARG A 71 14.56 -1.04 8.53
C ARG A 71 14.55 -0.66 10.00
N ASP A 72 15.57 -1.12 10.75
CA ASP A 72 15.69 -0.80 12.19
C ASP A 72 14.40 -1.11 12.94
N GLU A 73 13.83 -2.28 12.68
CA GLU A 73 12.61 -2.78 13.31
C GLU A 73 11.36 -1.99 12.93
N THR A 74 11.46 -1.10 11.96
CA THR A 74 10.30 -0.37 11.45
C THR A 74 9.94 -0.90 10.07
N THR A 75 8.67 -1.25 9.89
CA THR A 75 8.16 -1.67 8.59
C THR A 75 7.51 -0.47 7.92
N LEU A 76 7.93 -0.18 6.68
CA LEU A 76 7.47 1.00 5.94
C LEU A 76 6.77 0.58 4.67
N ILE A 77 5.52 0.99 4.51
CA ILE A 77 4.71 0.69 3.34
C ILE A 77 5.03 1.69 2.23
N LEU A 78 5.25 1.16 1.02
CA LEU A 78 5.60 1.99 -0.13
C LEU A 78 4.40 2.34 -0.99
N ASN A 79 3.37 1.48 -1.04
CA ASN A 79 2.20 1.67 -1.91
C ASN A 79 1.06 2.28 -1.11
N THR A 80 1.18 3.55 -0.75
CA THR A 80 0.23 4.20 0.14
C THR A 80 -1.20 4.17 -0.40
N ARG A 81 -1.40 4.54 -1.68
CA ARG A 81 -2.75 4.59 -2.25
C ARG A 81 -3.40 3.23 -2.34
N THR A 82 -2.64 2.21 -2.74
CA THR A 82 -3.17 0.85 -2.79
C THR A 82 -3.54 0.36 -1.39
N SER A 83 -2.69 0.66 -0.40
CA SER A 83 -2.98 0.27 0.97
C SER A 83 -4.24 0.96 1.50
N GLN A 84 -4.48 2.21 1.11
CA GLN A 84 -5.69 2.91 1.52
C GLN A 84 -6.93 2.30 0.89
N ALA A 85 -6.85 1.91 -0.39
CA ALA A 85 -7.97 1.24 -1.04
C ALA A 85 -8.31 -0.07 -0.35
N LEU A 86 -7.31 -0.86 -0.01
CA LEU A 86 -7.52 -2.13 0.70
C LEU A 86 -8.14 -1.89 2.07
N THR A 87 -7.65 -0.89 2.80
CA THR A 87 -8.17 -0.55 4.12
C THR A 87 -9.64 -0.12 4.01
N GLN A 88 -9.95 0.75 3.07
CA GLN A 88 -11.31 1.26 2.90
C GLN A 88 -12.26 0.17 2.40
N ALA A 89 -11.75 -0.82 1.68
CA ALA A 89 -12.56 -1.95 1.24
C ALA A 89 -12.80 -2.96 2.37
N GLY A 90 -12.19 -2.74 3.53
CA GLY A 90 -12.39 -3.62 4.68
C GLY A 90 -11.53 -4.86 4.68
N ILE A 91 -10.45 -4.86 3.90
CA ILE A 91 -9.55 -6.01 3.83
C ILE A 91 -8.50 -5.90 4.93
N PRO A 92 -8.45 -6.85 5.89
CA PRO A 92 -7.43 -6.79 6.95
C PRO A 92 -6.02 -6.89 6.39
N ARG A 93 -5.08 -6.25 7.07
CA ARG A 93 -3.69 -6.22 6.61
C ARG A 93 -3.08 -7.62 6.45
N ASP A 94 -3.49 -8.57 7.26
CA ASP A 94 -2.93 -9.92 7.19
C ASP A 94 -3.42 -10.68 5.95
N GLN A 95 -4.37 -10.12 5.20
CA GLN A 95 -4.85 -10.70 3.96
C GLN A 95 -4.28 -10.01 2.72
N TRP A 96 -3.50 -8.93 2.91
CA TRP A 96 -2.90 -8.23 1.79
C TRP A 96 -1.77 -9.07 1.19
N ASN A 97 -1.51 -8.86 -0.10
CA ASN A 97 -0.36 -9.48 -0.77
C ASN A 97 0.87 -8.61 -0.50
N ALA A 98 1.52 -8.82 0.63
CA ALA A 98 2.66 -8.02 1.06
C ALA A 98 3.94 -8.57 0.43
N ILE A 99 4.71 -7.69 -0.19
CA ILE A 99 5.95 -8.07 -0.87
C ILE A 99 7.12 -7.35 -0.19
N ASP A 100 8.08 -8.13 0.29
CA ASP A 100 9.25 -7.61 0.98
C ASP A 100 10.27 -7.11 -0.02
N ARG A 101 10.57 -5.81 0.02
CA ARG A 101 11.60 -5.20 -0.83
C ARG A 101 12.83 -4.78 -0.03
N THR A 102 12.96 -5.30 1.18
CA THR A 102 14.14 -5.02 2.02
C THR A 102 15.40 -5.47 1.29
N GLY A 103 16.37 -4.56 1.19
CA GLY A 103 17.61 -4.87 0.48
C GLY A 103 17.60 -4.52 -1.00
N ASP A 104 16.45 -4.19 -1.57
CA ASP A 104 16.36 -3.80 -2.97
C ASP A 104 16.77 -2.34 -3.11
N ALA A 105 17.86 -2.07 -3.82
CA ALA A 105 18.42 -0.73 -3.91
C ALA A 105 17.45 0.27 -4.53
N LEU A 106 16.71 -0.13 -5.56
CA LEU A 106 15.76 0.76 -6.21
C LEU A 106 14.65 1.18 -5.25
N PHE A 107 14.09 0.22 -4.52
CA PHE A 107 13.01 0.52 -3.58
C PHE A 107 13.52 1.29 -2.37
N LYS A 108 14.77 1.08 -1.96
CA LYS A 108 15.36 1.89 -0.89
C LYS A 108 15.49 3.35 -1.30
N GLU A 109 15.84 3.61 -2.55
CA GLU A 109 15.90 4.98 -3.06
C GLU A 109 14.51 5.61 -3.13
N LEU A 110 13.52 4.84 -3.59
CA LEU A 110 12.15 5.33 -3.63
C LEU A 110 11.66 5.70 -2.24
N LEU A 111 11.93 4.85 -1.25
CA LEU A 111 11.56 5.09 0.12
C LEU A 111 12.22 6.36 0.66
N ALA A 112 13.53 6.49 0.46
CA ALA A 112 14.27 7.66 0.93
C ALA A 112 13.69 8.94 0.33
N GLY A 113 13.35 8.90 -0.96
CA GLY A 113 12.75 10.05 -1.63
C GLY A 113 11.39 10.41 -1.07
N GLN A 114 10.55 9.41 -0.80
CA GLN A 114 9.24 9.65 -0.23
C GLN A 114 9.34 10.27 1.16
N LEU A 115 10.19 9.71 2.01
CA LEU A 115 10.37 10.24 3.37
C LEU A 115 10.89 11.68 3.33
N SER A 116 11.87 11.94 2.45
CA SER A 116 12.46 13.27 2.35
C SER A 116 11.43 14.30 1.85
N ARG A 117 10.70 13.96 0.80
CA ARG A 117 9.70 14.89 0.24
C ARG A 117 8.58 15.20 1.23
N ASN A 118 8.27 14.24 2.12
CA ASN A 118 7.23 14.43 3.12
C ASN A 118 7.78 14.94 4.45
N LYS A 119 9.09 15.17 4.53
CA LYS A 119 9.75 15.67 5.74
C LYS A 119 9.52 14.75 6.93
N LEU A 120 9.55 13.45 6.67
CA LEU A 120 9.39 12.43 7.70
C LEU A 120 10.74 11.90 8.12
N THR A 121 10.79 11.39 9.34
CA THR A 121 11.98 10.68 9.83
C THR A 121 12.04 9.29 9.21
N LEU A 122 13.08 8.54 9.56
CA LEU A 122 13.27 7.20 9.02
C LEU A 122 12.17 6.22 9.44
N GLU A 123 11.42 6.55 10.49
CA GLU A 123 10.31 5.71 10.94
C GLU A 123 9.00 5.97 10.19
N GLY A 124 8.94 7.04 9.41
CA GLY A 124 7.71 7.38 8.71
C GLY A 124 6.61 7.89 9.64
N ILE A 125 5.37 7.58 9.30
CA ILE A 125 4.22 8.04 10.06
C ILE A 125 3.17 6.92 10.12
N SER A 126 2.46 6.81 11.24
CA SER A 126 1.55 5.69 11.46
C SER A 126 0.24 5.82 10.70
N THR A 127 -0.18 7.03 10.36
CA THR A 127 -1.42 7.27 9.64
C THR A 127 -1.21 8.27 8.52
N VAL A 128 -2.06 8.18 7.49
CA VAL A 128 -2.04 9.12 6.36
C VAL A 128 -3.44 9.71 6.19
N ARG A 129 -3.51 10.82 5.47
CA ARG A 129 -4.78 11.47 5.19
C ARG A 129 -4.80 11.90 3.73
N PRO A 130 -6.01 12.12 3.16
CA PRO A 130 -6.08 12.63 1.79
C PRO A 130 -5.43 14.00 1.68
N SER A 131 -4.74 14.22 0.57
CA SER A 131 -4.16 15.53 0.29
C SER A 131 -5.23 16.50 -0.16
N GLY A 132 -4.88 17.79 -0.17
CA GLY A 132 -5.79 18.82 -0.65
C GLY A 132 -6.84 19.23 0.36
N GLY A 133 -6.76 18.75 1.59
CA GLY A 133 -7.68 19.17 2.64
C GLY A 133 -9.07 18.59 2.52
N GLN A 134 -9.23 17.61 1.72
CA GLN A 134 -10.52 16.96 1.58
C GLN A 134 -10.72 15.86 2.57
#